data_20e2430b03f2d7baa1e9f426a85961a1
#
_entry.id   20e2430b03f2d7baa1e9f426a85961a1
#
_cell.length_a   1.000
_cell.length_b   1.000
_cell.length_c   1.000
_cell.angle_alpha   90.00
_cell.angle_beta   90.00
_cell.angle_gamma   90.00
#
_symmetry.space_group_name_H-M   'P 1'
#
loop_
_entity.id
_entity.type
_entity.pdbx_description
1 polymer ?
#
loop_
_entity_poly.entity_id
_entity_poly.type
_entity_poly.pdbx_seq_one_letter_code
_entity_poly.pdbx_strand_id
1 'polypeptide(L)'
;MPVADPVNFIDAIDNNADNAERPALLAEKPLRIAMIAHCLYPIAQPFAGGLEMITQLICDELVAQGHEVLLYAHKDSQTQARLVPMLTREAFDKMVYRNEHETLGMSREEMYQYLVYQDVLRDVIERDERGEIDIVHNHSLHHIPMMTGQAFGSRFFTTFHTPIFPQLRLALLTLRHGTTTQFTAISKHQQQLFSEFVPSEVVYNGIDVKSFDANIKSTDNFTRENGEIYFWFGRICPEKGTHLAMQYCIEAGKKLIIAGPKSNEAYFDEQVAPLLAKDSENGAQKLFDYVGHVTKDEVNRYLCQATAMLFTSTWDEPYGLTLAESLACGTPVIGFDVGASAEIVTPSTGVIVAKEDKDAFIKGFTKIKSISRQACRERALQFCSVAAMVAGYLDLYKAAVAEIEQKKGVETPTDVHLKPNSFNHKNGKSNKAEPIISSSSRLNNIMERG
;
A
#
# COMPACT_ATOMS: atom_id res chain seq x y z
N MET A 1 1.60 23.57 -35.13
CA MET A 1 2.38 24.13 -34.03
C MET A 1 2.97 22.97 -33.28
N PRO A 2 4.29 22.85 -33.13
CA PRO A 2 4.91 21.68 -32.52
C PRO A 2 4.77 21.71 -31.00
N VAL A 3 4.58 20.52 -30.42
CA VAL A 3 4.50 20.23 -28.97
C VAL A 3 5.91 20.40 -28.41
N ALA A 4 6.01 21.16 -27.32
CA ALA A 4 7.29 21.40 -26.65
C ALA A 4 7.69 20.16 -25.83
N ASP A 5 8.96 19.77 -25.96
CA ASP A 5 9.62 18.72 -25.18
C ASP A 5 9.75 19.11 -23.69
N PRO A 6 9.68 18.15 -22.77
CA PRO A 6 9.92 18.43 -21.36
C PRO A 6 11.41 18.67 -21.11
N VAL A 7 11.70 19.81 -20.52
CA VAL A 7 13.04 20.31 -20.19
C VAL A 7 13.73 19.38 -19.20
N ASN A 8 14.94 18.93 -19.56
CA ASN A 8 15.90 18.25 -18.72
C ASN A 8 16.29 19.12 -17.50
N PHE A 9 15.98 18.63 -16.32
CA PHE A 9 16.56 19.08 -15.05
C PHE A 9 17.65 18.08 -14.59
N ILE A 10 18.73 18.01 -15.35
CA ILE A 10 19.96 17.32 -14.92
C ILE A 10 21.11 18.17 -15.41
N ASP A 11 21.62 19.04 -14.55
CA ASP A 11 23.01 19.53 -14.51
C ASP A 11 23.12 20.53 -13.35
N ALA A 12 23.55 20.05 -12.20
CA ALA A 12 24.31 20.74 -11.16
C ALA A 12 24.24 19.96 -9.82
N ILE A 13 24.97 18.88 -9.69
CA ILE A 13 25.46 18.44 -8.38
C ILE A 13 26.98 18.32 -8.50
N ASP A 14 27.62 19.41 -8.17
CA ASP A 14 29.08 19.47 -7.99
C ASP A 14 29.45 18.77 -6.66
N ASN A 15 30.40 17.83 -6.75
CA ASN A 15 30.98 17.13 -5.63
C ASN A 15 31.89 18.10 -4.84
N ASN A 16 31.39 18.62 -3.74
CA ASN A 16 32.24 19.11 -2.63
C ASN A 16 31.47 18.94 -1.32
N ALA A 17 31.68 17.77 -0.70
CA ALA A 17 31.23 17.50 0.65
C ALA A 17 32.34 17.93 1.62
N ASP A 18 32.21 19.11 2.17
CA ASP A 18 32.76 19.46 3.48
C ASP A 18 31.82 20.45 4.17
N ASN A 19 31.31 20.02 5.33
CA ASN A 19 30.75 20.76 6.45
C ASN A 19 30.24 22.21 6.14
N ALA A 20 29.14 22.32 5.41
CA ALA A 20 28.31 23.50 5.47
C ALA A 20 27.03 23.09 6.24
N GLU A 21 26.85 23.68 7.43
CA GLU A 21 25.58 23.68 8.14
C GLU A 21 24.46 23.97 7.12
N ARG A 22 23.56 22.99 6.91
CA ARG A 22 22.34 23.26 6.14
C ARG A 22 21.67 24.47 6.80
N PRO A 23 21.35 25.54 6.06
CA PRO A 23 20.57 26.62 6.62
C PRO A 23 19.30 25.96 7.17
N ALA A 24 18.95 26.27 8.42
CA ALA A 24 17.73 25.84 9.05
C ALA A 24 16.58 26.30 8.14
N LEU A 25 16.08 25.38 7.29
CA LEU A 25 14.82 25.53 6.61
C LEU A 25 13.84 25.90 7.73
N LEU A 26 13.12 26.99 7.59
CA LEU A 26 12.03 27.38 8.48
C LEU A 26 11.24 26.10 8.74
N ALA A 27 11.26 25.61 9.98
CA ALA A 27 10.69 24.33 10.34
C ALA A 27 9.21 24.36 9.94
N GLU A 28 8.85 23.64 8.89
CA GLU A 28 7.46 23.52 8.47
C GLU A 28 6.66 23.00 9.66
N LYS A 29 5.48 23.56 9.87
CA LYS A 29 4.62 23.16 10.99
C LYS A 29 4.33 21.65 10.91
N PRO A 30 4.59 20.88 11.98
CA PRO A 30 4.25 19.48 12.01
C PRO A 30 2.77 19.26 11.69
N LEU A 31 2.48 18.27 10.85
CA LEU A 31 1.10 17.83 10.57
C LEU A 31 0.68 16.81 11.62
N ARG A 32 -0.60 16.85 12.00
CA ARG A 32 -1.27 15.86 12.86
C ARG A 32 -2.11 14.95 11.99
N ILE A 33 -1.69 13.70 11.86
CA ILE A 33 -2.20 12.76 10.87
C ILE A 33 -2.88 11.58 11.58
N ALA A 34 -4.16 11.34 11.26
CA ALA A 34 -4.88 10.13 11.65
C ALA A 34 -4.76 9.08 10.54
N MET A 35 -4.03 8.01 10.81
CA MET A 35 -3.84 6.89 9.90
C MET A 35 -4.79 5.73 10.27
N ILE A 36 -5.66 5.31 9.35
CA ILE A 36 -6.61 4.21 9.58
C ILE A 36 -6.09 2.96 8.86
N ALA A 37 -5.63 1.97 9.61
CA ALA A 37 -5.09 0.73 9.10
C ALA A 37 -6.18 -0.33 8.87
N HIS A 38 -5.78 -1.46 8.26
CA HIS A 38 -6.58 -2.67 8.20
C HIS A 38 -6.76 -3.28 9.62
N CYS A 39 -7.96 -3.76 9.95
CA CYS A 39 -8.29 -4.13 11.33
C CYS A 39 -8.02 -5.61 11.69
N LEU A 40 -7.76 -6.48 10.70
CA LEU A 40 -7.70 -7.94 10.94
C LEU A 40 -6.35 -8.42 11.45
N TYR A 41 -5.28 -7.75 11.09
CA TYR A 41 -3.92 -8.16 11.42
C TYR A 41 -3.14 -7.04 12.10
N PRO A 42 -2.26 -7.36 13.06
CA PRO A 42 -1.39 -6.35 13.66
C PRO A 42 -0.38 -5.79 12.65
N ILE A 43 -0.09 -4.51 12.77
CA ILE A 43 1.03 -3.86 12.09
C ILE A 43 2.31 -4.22 12.87
N ALA A 44 2.80 -5.43 12.71
CA ALA A 44 3.96 -5.97 13.42
C ALA A 44 4.61 -7.13 12.64
N GLN A 45 5.89 -7.36 12.86
CA GLN A 45 6.58 -8.53 12.30
C GLN A 45 6.26 -9.82 13.09
N PRO A 46 6.14 -10.96 12.41
CA PRO A 46 6.11 -11.11 10.96
C PRO A 46 4.81 -10.56 10.37
N PHE A 47 4.91 -9.72 9.34
CA PHE A 47 3.75 -9.11 8.71
C PHE A 47 2.86 -10.15 8.03
N ALA A 48 1.54 -9.97 8.12
CA ALA A 48 0.58 -10.80 7.38
C ALA A 48 0.65 -10.57 5.87
N GLY A 49 1.02 -9.34 5.45
CA GLY A 49 1.20 -8.99 4.05
C GLY A 49 1.95 -7.67 3.84
N GLY A 50 2.03 -7.25 2.58
CA GLY A 50 2.70 -6.01 2.21
C GLY A 50 1.99 -4.75 2.73
N LEU A 51 0.66 -4.82 2.94
CA LEU A 51 -0.11 -3.68 3.41
C LEU A 51 0.29 -3.28 4.84
N GLU A 52 0.43 -4.26 5.74
CA GLU A 52 0.85 -4.03 7.13
C GLU A 52 2.25 -3.43 7.17
N MET A 53 3.18 -3.97 6.37
CA MET A 53 4.54 -3.44 6.26
C MET A 53 4.56 -2.01 5.75
N ILE A 54 3.84 -1.71 4.67
CA ILE A 54 3.78 -0.37 4.08
C ILE A 54 3.18 0.64 5.07
N THR A 55 2.11 0.25 5.77
CA THR A 55 1.46 1.13 6.77
C THR A 55 2.43 1.46 7.91
N GLN A 56 3.20 0.49 8.42
CA GLN A 56 4.24 0.75 9.43
C GLN A 56 5.29 1.72 8.89
N LEU A 57 5.83 1.44 7.70
CA LEU A 57 6.88 2.26 7.11
C LEU A 57 6.46 3.71 6.89
N ILE A 58 5.22 3.95 6.45
CA ILE A 58 4.68 5.32 6.31
C ILE A 58 4.60 6.00 7.67
N CYS A 59 4.01 5.34 8.67
CA CYS A 59 3.84 5.91 10.00
C CYS A 59 5.18 6.25 10.66
N ASP A 60 6.12 5.31 10.64
CA ASP A 60 7.41 5.47 11.30
C ASP A 60 8.26 6.55 10.61
N GLU A 61 8.24 6.65 9.29
CA GLU A 61 8.95 7.69 8.54
C GLU A 61 8.33 9.08 8.76
N LEU A 62 6.99 9.20 8.80
CA LEU A 62 6.31 10.46 9.13
C LEU A 62 6.70 10.94 10.52
N VAL A 63 6.75 10.04 11.52
CA VAL A 63 7.20 10.36 12.88
C VAL A 63 8.67 10.78 12.88
N ALA A 64 9.54 10.06 12.14
CA ALA A 64 10.96 10.40 12.02
C ALA A 64 11.19 11.78 11.39
N GLN A 65 10.28 12.25 10.54
CA GLN A 65 10.29 13.59 9.95
C GLN A 65 9.63 14.66 10.84
N GLY A 66 9.20 14.30 12.06
CA GLY A 66 8.69 15.24 13.06
C GLY A 66 7.18 15.47 13.01
N HIS A 67 6.41 14.68 12.25
CA HIS A 67 4.96 14.76 12.24
C HIS A 67 4.33 13.99 13.42
N GLU A 68 3.14 14.39 13.84
CA GLU A 68 2.36 13.68 14.86
C GLU A 68 1.41 12.68 14.17
N VAL A 69 1.61 11.39 14.42
CA VAL A 69 0.81 10.34 13.78
C VAL A 69 0.02 9.55 14.83
N LEU A 70 -1.30 9.50 14.65
CA LEU A 70 -2.20 8.58 15.36
C LEU A 70 -2.47 7.39 14.45
N LEU A 71 -2.04 6.19 14.84
CA LEU A 71 -2.32 4.97 14.09
C LEU A 71 -3.48 4.21 14.73
N TYR A 72 -4.62 4.18 14.05
CA TYR A 72 -5.75 3.30 14.38
C TYR A 72 -5.48 1.92 13.79
N ALA A 73 -5.18 0.94 14.63
CA ALA A 73 -4.79 -0.40 14.21
C ALA A 73 -5.10 -1.45 15.29
N HIS A 74 -4.84 -2.72 14.94
CA HIS A 74 -4.92 -3.82 15.91
C HIS A 74 -4.07 -3.53 17.14
N LYS A 75 -4.56 -3.92 18.34
CA LYS A 75 -3.91 -3.63 19.64
C LYS A 75 -2.46 -4.10 19.77
N ASP A 76 -2.08 -5.15 19.04
CA ASP A 76 -0.74 -5.75 19.08
C ASP A 76 0.20 -5.16 18.01
N SER A 77 -0.19 -4.04 17.40
CA SER A 77 0.65 -3.33 16.41
C SER A 77 1.86 -2.67 17.06
N GLN A 78 2.98 -2.62 16.32
CA GLN A 78 4.26 -2.03 16.73
C GLN A 78 4.64 -0.93 15.74
N THR A 79 4.78 0.30 16.22
CA THR A 79 5.07 1.48 15.39
C THR A 79 5.67 2.58 16.26
N GLN A 80 6.37 3.55 15.64
CA GLN A 80 6.80 4.78 16.29
C GLN A 80 5.64 5.78 16.45
N ALA A 81 4.54 5.60 15.69
CA ALA A 81 3.34 6.41 15.82
C ALA A 81 2.61 6.13 17.14
N ARG A 82 1.77 7.07 17.57
CA ARG A 82 0.88 6.86 18.70
C ARG A 82 -0.24 5.89 18.31
N LEU A 83 -0.17 4.65 18.83
CA LEU A 83 -1.19 3.64 18.59
C LEU A 83 -2.51 4.00 19.29
N VAL A 84 -3.60 3.98 18.55
CA VAL A 84 -4.99 4.01 19.03
C VAL A 84 -5.58 2.62 18.74
N PRO A 85 -5.69 1.74 19.75
CA PRO A 85 -6.16 0.38 19.55
C PRO A 85 -7.60 0.35 19.05
N MET A 86 -7.83 -0.39 17.97
CA MET A 86 -9.18 -0.68 17.47
C MET A 86 -9.91 -1.67 18.38
N LEU A 87 -11.26 -1.72 18.26
CA LEU A 87 -12.09 -2.70 18.93
C LEU A 87 -11.55 -4.12 18.71
N THR A 88 -11.29 -4.83 19.81
CA THR A 88 -10.76 -6.20 19.74
C THR A 88 -11.86 -7.21 19.45
N ARG A 89 -11.47 -8.37 18.88
CA ARG A 89 -12.39 -9.50 18.67
C ARG A 89 -13.05 -9.94 19.98
N GLU A 90 -12.29 -10.00 21.08
CA GLU A 90 -12.82 -10.37 22.39
C GLU A 90 -13.88 -9.40 22.92
N ALA A 91 -13.65 -8.08 22.73
CA ALA A 91 -14.63 -7.06 23.10
C ALA A 91 -15.89 -7.17 22.22
N PHE A 92 -15.72 -7.34 20.91
CA PHE A 92 -16.81 -7.58 19.97
C PHE A 92 -17.64 -8.81 20.37
N ASP A 93 -16.99 -9.94 20.69
CA ASP A 93 -17.67 -11.18 21.05
C ASP A 93 -18.48 -11.08 22.34
N LYS A 94 -18.12 -10.14 23.23
CA LYS A 94 -18.89 -9.81 24.45
C LYS A 94 -20.07 -8.90 24.18
N MET A 95 -19.98 -8.06 23.15
CA MET A 95 -21.01 -7.05 22.82
C MET A 95 -22.13 -7.61 21.95
N VAL A 96 -21.81 -8.58 21.08
CA VAL A 96 -22.73 -9.09 20.07
C VAL A 96 -23.28 -10.46 20.46
N TYR A 97 -24.60 -10.59 20.53
CA TYR A 97 -25.27 -11.86 20.78
C TYR A 97 -24.94 -12.89 19.69
N ARG A 98 -25.03 -14.17 20.05
CA ARG A 98 -24.50 -15.26 19.24
C ARG A 98 -24.99 -15.30 17.79
N ASN A 99 -26.25 -14.89 17.52
CA ASN A 99 -26.89 -15.00 16.21
C ASN A 99 -27.32 -13.65 15.63
N GLU A 100 -26.88 -12.51 16.16
CA GLU A 100 -27.28 -11.18 15.62
C GLU A 100 -26.84 -11.01 14.16
N HIS A 101 -25.68 -11.51 13.78
CA HIS A 101 -25.17 -11.47 12.42
C HIS A 101 -26.06 -12.22 11.41
N GLU A 102 -26.67 -13.34 11.82
CA GLU A 102 -27.58 -14.11 10.98
C GLU A 102 -28.85 -13.33 10.69
N THR A 103 -29.36 -12.61 11.68
CA THR A 103 -30.57 -11.77 11.55
C THR A 103 -30.35 -10.59 10.59
N LEU A 104 -29.13 -10.03 10.56
CA LEU A 104 -28.75 -8.93 9.69
C LEU A 104 -28.32 -9.39 8.29
N GLY A 105 -28.22 -10.69 8.03
CA GLY A 105 -27.72 -11.22 6.77
C GLY A 105 -26.24 -10.94 6.52
N MET A 106 -25.46 -10.67 7.58
CA MET A 106 -24.02 -10.41 7.54
C MET A 106 -23.26 -11.58 8.19
N SER A 107 -22.07 -11.88 7.67
CA SER A 107 -21.17 -12.77 8.39
C SER A 107 -20.68 -12.11 9.69
N ARG A 108 -20.29 -12.91 10.68
CA ARG A 108 -19.74 -12.40 11.94
C ARG A 108 -18.48 -11.57 11.71
N GLU A 109 -17.69 -11.92 10.69
CA GLU A 109 -16.51 -11.18 10.27
C GLU A 109 -16.86 -9.79 9.72
N GLU A 110 -17.83 -9.72 8.82
CA GLU A 110 -18.30 -8.43 8.26
C GLU A 110 -18.86 -7.53 9.35
N MET A 111 -19.66 -8.08 10.28
CA MET A 111 -20.19 -7.33 11.41
C MET A 111 -19.07 -6.77 12.30
N TYR A 112 -18.03 -7.56 12.57
CA TYR A 112 -16.88 -7.11 13.35
C TYR A 112 -16.18 -5.93 12.66
N GLN A 113 -15.83 -6.06 11.38
CA GLN A 113 -15.19 -4.98 10.62
C GLN A 113 -16.06 -3.73 10.56
N TYR A 114 -17.38 -3.92 10.41
CA TYR A 114 -18.34 -2.84 10.39
C TYR A 114 -18.29 -2.02 11.69
N LEU A 115 -18.38 -2.67 12.83
CA LEU A 115 -18.35 -2.02 14.15
C LEU A 115 -16.99 -1.38 14.44
N VAL A 116 -15.88 -2.04 14.07
CA VAL A 116 -14.53 -1.47 14.22
C VAL A 116 -14.42 -0.12 13.52
N TYR A 117 -14.80 -0.04 12.24
CA TYR A 117 -14.63 1.20 11.49
C TYR A 117 -15.65 2.28 11.88
N GLN A 118 -16.83 1.91 12.36
CA GLN A 118 -17.76 2.88 12.96
C GLN A 118 -17.18 3.49 14.23
N ASP A 119 -16.57 2.69 15.11
CA ASP A 119 -15.95 3.17 16.36
C ASP A 119 -14.74 4.06 16.08
N VAL A 120 -13.85 3.64 15.14
CA VAL A 120 -12.71 4.45 14.70
C VAL A 120 -13.16 5.81 14.15
N LEU A 121 -14.15 5.81 13.27
CA LEU A 121 -14.60 7.06 12.64
C LEU A 121 -15.27 8.00 13.63
N ARG A 122 -15.98 7.47 14.64
CA ARG A 122 -16.51 8.28 15.74
C ARG A 122 -15.39 9.01 16.48
N ASP A 123 -14.32 8.31 16.88
CA ASP A 123 -13.18 8.95 17.57
C ASP A 123 -12.43 9.95 16.67
N VAL A 124 -12.26 9.61 15.37
CA VAL A 124 -11.64 10.53 14.40
C VAL A 124 -12.45 11.82 14.23
N ILE A 125 -13.79 11.72 14.14
CA ILE A 125 -14.68 12.89 14.04
C ILE A 125 -14.60 13.74 15.31
N GLU A 126 -14.69 13.13 16.49
CA GLU A 126 -14.60 13.84 17.78
C GLU A 126 -13.24 14.58 17.92
N ARG A 127 -12.14 13.99 17.44
CA ARG A 127 -10.81 14.64 17.43
C ARG A 127 -10.72 15.75 16.41
N ASP A 128 -11.30 15.56 15.24
CA ASP A 128 -11.34 16.61 14.20
C ASP A 128 -12.13 17.85 14.69
N GLU A 129 -13.28 17.66 15.33
CA GLU A 129 -14.06 18.74 15.95
C GLU A 129 -13.27 19.51 17.02
N ARG A 130 -12.37 18.83 17.75
CA ARG A 130 -11.46 19.47 18.71
C ARG A 130 -10.24 20.13 18.04
N GLY A 131 -10.12 20.03 16.73
CA GLY A 131 -8.98 20.56 15.98
C GLY A 131 -7.66 19.81 16.25
N GLU A 132 -7.72 18.52 16.60
CA GLU A 132 -6.56 17.66 16.88
C GLU A 132 -5.99 16.96 15.63
N ILE A 133 -6.66 17.08 14.46
CA ILE A 133 -6.30 16.39 13.22
C ILE A 133 -6.22 17.38 12.06
N ASP A 134 -5.15 17.32 11.29
CA ASP A 134 -4.99 18.07 10.05
C ASP A 134 -5.32 17.21 8.82
N ILE A 135 -4.95 15.92 8.83
CA ILE A 135 -5.12 14.96 7.75
C ILE A 135 -5.68 13.64 8.30
N VAL A 136 -6.59 13.02 7.55
CA VAL A 136 -7.03 11.62 7.76
C VAL A 136 -6.62 10.81 6.55
N HIS A 137 -5.88 9.71 6.76
CA HIS A 137 -5.47 8.84 5.68
C HIS A 137 -5.90 7.39 5.92
N ASN A 138 -6.73 6.89 5.02
CA ASN A 138 -7.33 5.56 5.06
C ASN A 138 -6.52 4.56 4.23
N HIS A 139 -5.94 3.57 4.89
CA HIS A 139 -5.27 2.39 4.32
C HIS A 139 -6.05 1.08 4.59
N SER A 140 -7.29 1.18 5.07
CA SER A 140 -8.02 0.03 5.61
C SER A 140 -8.52 -0.97 4.56
N LEU A 141 -8.53 -0.62 3.28
CA LEU A 141 -9.23 -1.32 2.19
C LEU A 141 -10.76 -1.38 2.36
N HIS A 142 -11.30 -0.84 3.45
CA HIS A 142 -12.72 -0.96 3.76
C HIS A 142 -13.52 0.23 3.22
N HIS A 143 -14.71 -0.06 2.69
CA HIS A 143 -15.57 0.96 2.07
C HIS A 143 -16.13 1.98 3.06
N ILE A 144 -16.32 1.62 4.33
CA ILE A 144 -16.90 2.53 5.34
C ILE A 144 -16.03 3.76 5.58
N PRO A 145 -14.72 3.68 5.91
CA PRO A 145 -13.88 4.87 6.03
C PRO A 145 -13.87 5.71 4.75
N MET A 146 -13.79 5.07 3.58
CA MET A 146 -13.78 5.75 2.30
C MET A 146 -15.07 6.55 2.05
N MET A 147 -16.24 5.99 2.36
CA MET A 147 -17.53 6.66 2.19
C MET A 147 -17.73 7.80 3.20
N THR A 148 -17.36 7.57 4.46
CA THR A 148 -17.48 8.56 5.53
C THR A 148 -16.48 9.71 5.35
N GLY A 149 -15.38 9.46 4.66
CA GLY A 149 -14.36 10.45 4.33
C GLY A 149 -14.90 11.72 3.67
N GLN A 150 -16.04 11.65 3.00
CA GLN A 150 -16.72 12.82 2.41
C GLN A 150 -16.96 13.95 3.43
N ALA A 151 -17.12 13.61 4.71
CA ALA A 151 -17.32 14.60 5.78
C ALA A 151 -16.07 15.45 6.07
N PHE A 152 -14.89 14.97 5.72
CA PHE A 152 -13.60 15.65 5.96
C PHE A 152 -13.10 16.45 4.74
N GLY A 153 -13.75 16.30 3.58
CA GLY A 153 -13.37 16.98 2.35
C GLY A 153 -11.96 16.59 1.86
N SER A 154 -11.22 17.58 1.33
CA SER A 154 -9.88 17.38 0.76
C SER A 154 -8.81 16.91 1.75
N ARG A 155 -9.09 16.92 3.06
CA ARG A 155 -8.19 16.40 4.10
C ARG A 155 -8.26 14.89 4.29
N PHE A 156 -9.21 14.21 3.65
CA PHE A 156 -9.36 12.75 3.72
C PHE A 156 -8.77 12.10 2.49
N PHE A 157 -7.79 11.24 2.71
CA PHE A 157 -7.12 10.45 1.68
C PHE A 157 -7.50 8.98 1.79
N THR A 158 -7.64 8.30 0.67
CA THR A 158 -7.75 6.82 0.61
C THR A 158 -6.75 6.30 -0.39
N THR A 159 -5.83 5.42 0.07
CA THR A 159 -4.91 4.72 -0.82
C THR A 159 -5.48 3.37 -1.24
N PHE A 160 -5.50 3.13 -2.54
CA PHE A 160 -5.83 1.82 -3.12
C PHE A 160 -4.59 0.93 -3.10
N HIS A 161 -4.65 -0.22 -2.41
CA HIS A 161 -3.54 -1.18 -2.30
C HIS A 161 -3.80 -2.49 -3.03
N THR A 162 -5.06 -2.75 -3.41
CA THR A 162 -5.50 -3.99 -4.04
C THR A 162 -6.27 -3.67 -5.32
N PRO A 163 -6.47 -4.63 -6.21
CA PRO A 163 -7.47 -4.52 -7.26
C PRO A 163 -8.88 -4.30 -6.70
N ILE A 164 -9.79 -3.90 -7.57
CA ILE A 164 -11.17 -3.61 -7.21
C ILE A 164 -11.89 -4.92 -6.85
N PHE A 165 -12.46 -4.98 -5.65
CA PHE A 165 -13.33 -6.06 -5.18
C PHE A 165 -14.78 -5.57 -5.02
N PRO A 166 -15.78 -6.45 -4.90
CA PRO A 166 -17.19 -6.08 -5.01
C PRO A 166 -17.65 -4.96 -4.08
N GLN A 167 -17.30 -5.00 -2.79
CA GLN A 167 -17.71 -4.00 -1.80
C GLN A 167 -17.10 -2.63 -2.12
N LEU A 168 -15.81 -2.60 -2.48
CA LEU A 168 -15.12 -1.39 -2.89
C LEU A 168 -15.74 -0.82 -4.18
N ARG A 169 -16.05 -1.68 -5.15
CA ARG A 169 -16.70 -1.27 -6.40
C ARG A 169 -18.04 -0.62 -6.17
N LEU A 170 -18.89 -1.19 -5.30
CA LEU A 170 -20.19 -0.62 -4.98
C LEU A 170 -20.05 0.78 -4.35
N ALA A 171 -19.11 0.95 -3.42
CA ALA A 171 -18.84 2.24 -2.82
C ALA A 171 -18.35 3.27 -3.86
N LEU A 172 -17.40 2.91 -4.72
CA LEU A 172 -16.89 3.76 -5.78
C LEU A 172 -17.97 4.20 -6.77
N LEU A 173 -18.93 3.32 -7.08
CA LEU A 173 -20.07 3.67 -7.93
C LEU A 173 -20.92 4.80 -7.34
N THR A 174 -21.00 4.94 -6.02
CA THR A 174 -21.73 6.06 -5.38
C THR A 174 -20.93 7.37 -5.42
N LEU A 175 -19.61 7.32 -5.54
CA LEU A 175 -18.71 8.47 -5.56
C LEU A 175 -18.47 9.03 -6.98
N ARG A 176 -18.81 8.29 -8.02
CA ARG A 176 -18.56 8.67 -9.43
C ARG A 176 -19.20 10.00 -9.87
N HIS A 177 -20.19 10.51 -9.13
CA HIS A 177 -20.85 11.77 -9.43
C HIS A 177 -20.20 12.99 -8.79
N GLY A 178 -19.08 12.79 -8.13
CA GLY A 178 -18.28 13.80 -7.46
C GLY A 178 -17.90 13.39 -6.05
N THR A 179 -16.72 13.78 -5.66
CA THR A 179 -16.17 13.56 -4.32
C THR A 179 -15.32 14.75 -3.93
N THR A 180 -15.29 15.05 -2.64
CA THR A 180 -14.40 16.06 -2.06
C THR A 180 -13.15 15.43 -1.45
N THR A 181 -13.13 14.10 -1.29
CA THR A 181 -11.97 13.37 -0.74
C THR A 181 -10.92 13.09 -1.82
N GLN A 182 -9.71 12.86 -1.37
CA GLN A 182 -8.55 12.56 -2.22
C GLN A 182 -8.33 11.05 -2.31
N PHE A 183 -7.94 10.59 -3.49
CA PHE A 183 -7.59 9.18 -3.70
C PHE A 183 -6.16 9.08 -4.21
N THR A 184 -5.46 8.04 -3.75
CA THR A 184 -4.14 7.69 -4.25
C THR A 184 -4.08 6.24 -4.69
N ALA A 185 -3.31 5.99 -5.73
CA ALA A 185 -2.98 4.67 -6.25
C ALA A 185 -1.47 4.42 -6.08
N ILE A 186 -1.08 3.16 -5.88
CA ILE A 186 0.32 2.80 -5.65
C ILE A 186 1.12 2.53 -6.92
N SER A 187 0.50 2.72 -8.10
CA SER A 187 1.13 2.69 -9.42
C SER A 187 0.23 3.35 -10.47
N LYS A 188 0.77 3.68 -11.63
CA LYS A 188 -0.02 4.16 -12.79
C LYS A 188 -0.96 3.09 -13.31
N HIS A 189 -0.50 1.83 -13.34
CA HIS A 189 -1.36 0.70 -13.70
C HIS A 189 -2.60 0.67 -12.81
N GLN A 190 -2.43 0.75 -11.49
CA GLN A 190 -3.55 0.75 -10.57
C GLN A 190 -4.40 2.02 -10.69
N GLN A 191 -3.80 3.20 -10.86
CA GLN A 191 -4.53 4.45 -11.13
C GLN A 191 -5.48 4.29 -12.32
N GLN A 192 -5.02 3.65 -13.39
CA GLN A 192 -5.84 3.41 -14.58
C GLN A 192 -7.05 2.52 -14.28
N LEU A 193 -6.90 1.48 -13.44
CA LEU A 193 -8.00 0.60 -13.03
C LEU A 193 -9.12 1.35 -12.27
N PHE A 194 -8.76 2.38 -11.51
CA PHE A 194 -9.71 3.16 -10.71
C PHE A 194 -10.24 4.41 -11.44
N SER A 195 -9.65 4.79 -12.57
CA SER A 195 -9.95 6.04 -13.29
C SER A 195 -11.39 6.18 -13.79
N GLU A 196 -12.09 5.06 -14.00
CA GLU A 196 -13.52 5.07 -14.36
C GLU A 196 -14.46 5.50 -13.22
N PHE A 197 -13.97 5.46 -11.97
CA PHE A 197 -14.77 5.76 -10.77
C PHE A 197 -14.39 7.10 -10.16
N VAL A 198 -13.10 7.30 -9.89
CA VAL A 198 -12.59 8.50 -9.20
C VAL A 198 -11.22 8.89 -9.76
N PRO A 199 -10.92 10.20 -9.81
CA PRO A 199 -9.54 10.65 -10.04
C PRO A 199 -8.66 10.25 -8.85
N SER A 200 -7.42 9.91 -9.12
CA SER A 200 -6.43 9.60 -8.06
C SER A 200 -5.03 10.04 -8.46
N GLU A 201 -4.22 10.40 -7.47
CA GLU A 201 -2.81 10.68 -7.65
C GLU A 201 -1.98 9.41 -7.43
N VAL A 202 -0.81 9.34 -8.06
CA VAL A 202 0.08 8.18 -7.91
C VAL A 202 1.13 8.47 -6.84
N VAL A 203 1.13 7.66 -5.78
CA VAL A 203 2.21 7.61 -4.80
C VAL A 203 2.72 6.18 -4.75
N TYR A 204 3.86 5.93 -5.35
CA TYR A 204 4.45 4.59 -5.39
C TYR A 204 4.81 4.09 -3.99
N ASN A 205 4.58 2.79 -3.73
CA ASN A 205 5.02 2.19 -2.48
C ASN A 205 6.54 2.26 -2.33
N GLY A 206 6.99 2.37 -1.08
CA GLY A 206 8.40 2.35 -0.72
C GLY A 206 8.76 1.16 0.17
N ILE A 207 10.02 0.79 0.15
CA ILE A 207 10.61 -0.18 1.07
C ILE A 207 11.73 0.47 1.88
N ASP A 208 12.07 -0.09 3.01
CA ASP A 208 13.28 0.31 3.74
C ASP A 208 14.52 -0.19 3.02
N VAL A 209 14.97 0.60 2.02
CA VAL A 209 16.14 0.27 1.20
C VAL A 209 17.40 0.11 2.03
N LYS A 210 17.50 0.78 3.19
CA LYS A 210 18.69 0.69 4.06
C LYS A 210 18.81 -0.68 4.74
N SER A 211 17.69 -1.38 4.96
CA SER A 211 17.69 -2.72 5.53
C SER A 211 18.16 -3.81 4.53
N PHE A 212 18.34 -3.45 3.26
CA PHE A 212 18.93 -4.33 2.24
C PHE A 212 20.40 -3.97 2.07
N ASP A 213 21.29 -4.84 2.54
CA ASP A 213 22.74 -4.64 2.41
C ASP A 213 23.19 -5.04 1.01
N ALA A 214 23.33 -4.03 0.16
CA ALA A 214 23.96 -4.22 -1.14
C ALA A 214 25.48 -4.27 -0.99
N ASN A 215 26.01 -5.31 -0.37
CA ASN A 215 27.47 -5.53 -0.38
C ASN A 215 27.92 -5.99 -1.78
N ILE A 216 27.81 -5.04 -2.73
CA ILE A 216 28.03 -5.24 -4.17
C ILE A 216 29.41 -5.84 -4.45
N LYS A 217 30.38 -5.57 -3.56
CA LYS A 217 31.76 -6.07 -3.68
C LYS A 217 31.90 -7.56 -3.39
N SER A 218 31.04 -8.14 -2.53
CA SER A 218 31.13 -9.57 -2.17
C SER A 218 30.52 -10.49 -3.24
N THR A 219 29.66 -9.95 -4.12
CA THR A 219 28.94 -10.74 -5.13
C THR A 219 29.78 -11.06 -6.36
N ASP A 220 30.79 -10.25 -6.67
CA ASP A 220 31.66 -10.49 -7.82
C ASP A 220 32.43 -11.82 -7.70
N ASN A 221 32.76 -12.23 -6.47
CA ASN A 221 33.50 -13.48 -6.23
C ASN A 221 32.56 -14.70 -6.21
N PHE A 222 31.34 -14.56 -5.67
CA PHE A 222 30.39 -15.68 -5.57
C PHE A 222 29.91 -16.17 -6.93
N THR A 223 29.55 -15.24 -7.82
CA THR A 223 29.15 -15.58 -9.20
C THR A 223 30.30 -16.12 -10.05
N ARG A 224 31.55 -15.75 -9.76
CA ARG A 224 32.73 -16.27 -10.47
C ARG A 224 33.09 -17.70 -10.07
N GLU A 225 32.91 -18.06 -8.80
CA GLU A 225 33.27 -19.39 -8.28
C GLU A 225 32.17 -20.45 -8.53
N ASN A 226 30.88 -20.05 -8.43
CA ASN A 226 29.74 -20.95 -8.48
C ASN A 226 28.93 -20.89 -9.79
N GLY A 227 29.33 -20.05 -10.75
CA GLY A 227 28.59 -19.80 -11.98
C GLY A 227 27.39 -18.88 -11.79
N GLU A 228 26.55 -18.79 -12.83
CA GLU A 228 25.35 -17.96 -12.80
C GLU A 228 24.25 -18.64 -11.99
N ILE A 229 23.75 -17.93 -10.96
CA ILE A 229 22.61 -18.37 -10.13
C ILE A 229 21.51 -17.36 -10.24
N TYR A 230 20.30 -17.83 -10.50
CA TYR A 230 19.11 -17.02 -10.52
C TYR A 230 18.27 -17.26 -9.27
N PHE A 231 17.46 -16.31 -8.87
CA PHE A 231 16.65 -16.40 -7.66
C PHE A 231 15.20 -16.06 -7.97
N TRP A 232 14.31 -16.89 -7.51
CA TRP A 232 12.87 -16.67 -7.51
C TRP A 232 12.35 -16.73 -6.08
N PHE A 233 11.56 -15.73 -5.65
CA PHE A 233 10.95 -15.77 -4.32
C PHE A 233 9.56 -15.15 -4.31
N GLY A 234 8.71 -15.69 -3.44
CA GLY A 234 7.33 -15.29 -3.29
C GLY A 234 6.45 -16.44 -2.81
N ARG A 235 5.15 -16.18 -2.68
CA ARG A 235 4.18 -17.23 -2.40
C ARG A 235 4.14 -18.22 -3.57
N ILE A 236 4.27 -19.52 -3.31
CA ILE A 236 4.15 -20.54 -4.35
C ILE A 236 2.67 -20.81 -4.59
N CYS A 237 2.13 -20.22 -5.66
CA CYS A 237 0.75 -20.30 -6.10
C CYS A 237 0.66 -20.04 -7.61
N PRO A 238 -0.44 -20.41 -8.28
CA PRO A 238 -0.57 -20.35 -9.74
C PRO A 238 -0.22 -18.97 -10.31
N GLU A 239 -0.74 -17.91 -9.70
CA GLU A 239 -0.59 -16.55 -10.16
C GLU A 239 0.86 -16.01 -10.08
N LYS A 240 1.74 -16.63 -9.27
CA LYS A 240 3.15 -16.23 -9.18
C LYS A 240 4.07 -16.97 -10.17
N GLY A 241 3.57 -18.02 -10.80
CA GLY A 241 4.21 -18.66 -11.94
C GLY A 241 5.58 -19.30 -11.66
N THR A 242 5.79 -19.87 -10.47
CA THR A 242 7.06 -20.55 -10.09
C THR A 242 7.46 -21.60 -11.11
N HIS A 243 6.50 -22.40 -11.61
CA HIS A 243 6.74 -23.42 -12.62
C HIS A 243 7.27 -22.84 -13.93
N LEU A 244 6.86 -21.64 -14.33
CA LEU A 244 7.36 -20.96 -15.54
C LEU A 244 8.84 -20.59 -15.39
N ALA A 245 9.23 -20.04 -14.24
CA ALA A 245 10.64 -19.76 -13.95
C ALA A 245 11.49 -21.01 -14.06
N MET A 246 11.01 -22.15 -13.50
CA MET A 246 11.71 -23.44 -13.56
C MET A 246 11.81 -23.95 -14.99
N GLN A 247 10.72 -23.94 -15.76
CA GLN A 247 10.71 -24.39 -17.15
C GLN A 247 11.69 -23.58 -18.02
N TYR A 248 11.73 -22.26 -17.85
CA TYR A 248 12.64 -21.42 -18.62
C TYR A 248 14.10 -21.60 -18.22
N CYS A 249 14.35 -21.90 -16.93
CA CYS A 249 15.68 -22.26 -16.46
C CYS A 249 16.14 -23.64 -17.00
N ILE A 250 15.25 -24.65 -17.10
CA ILE A 250 15.58 -25.94 -17.75
C ILE A 250 16.03 -25.71 -19.19
N GLU A 251 15.24 -24.95 -19.97
CA GLU A 251 15.52 -24.73 -21.38
C GLU A 251 16.81 -23.93 -21.61
N ALA A 252 17.10 -23.00 -20.69
CA ALA A 252 18.31 -22.17 -20.75
C ALA A 252 19.54 -22.80 -20.04
N GLY A 253 19.40 -23.95 -19.39
CA GLY A 253 20.46 -24.58 -18.57
C GLY A 253 20.92 -23.69 -17.42
N LYS A 254 19.99 -23.04 -16.69
CA LYS A 254 20.30 -22.08 -15.63
C LYS A 254 19.97 -22.61 -14.24
N LYS A 255 20.84 -22.36 -13.27
CA LYS A 255 20.61 -22.69 -11.86
C LYS A 255 19.62 -21.68 -11.25
N LEU A 256 18.62 -22.20 -10.49
CA LEU A 256 17.58 -21.42 -9.84
C LEU A 256 17.44 -21.82 -8.38
N ILE A 257 17.55 -20.85 -7.49
CA ILE A 257 17.13 -20.98 -6.09
C ILE A 257 15.70 -20.48 -5.99
N ILE A 258 14.84 -21.26 -5.33
CA ILE A 258 13.40 -21.00 -5.16
C ILE A 258 13.11 -20.86 -3.67
N ALA A 259 12.54 -19.73 -3.25
CA ALA A 259 12.17 -19.48 -1.86
C ALA A 259 10.71 -19.05 -1.72
N GLY A 260 10.02 -19.55 -0.70
CA GLY A 260 8.69 -19.12 -0.35
C GLY A 260 7.79 -20.21 0.22
N PRO A 261 6.69 -19.82 0.86
CA PRO A 261 5.72 -20.75 1.40
C PRO A 261 4.88 -21.38 0.29
N LYS A 262 4.49 -22.64 0.48
CA LYS A 262 3.54 -23.36 -0.36
C LYS A 262 2.13 -22.86 -0.07
N SER A 263 1.79 -21.68 -0.61
CA SER A 263 0.48 -21.05 -0.36
C SER A 263 -0.68 -21.73 -1.09
N ASN A 264 -0.37 -22.60 -2.07
CA ASN A 264 -1.30 -23.49 -2.72
C ASN A 264 -0.62 -24.87 -2.87
N GLU A 265 -0.97 -25.79 -1.98
CA GLU A 265 -0.35 -27.13 -1.95
C GLU A 265 -0.65 -27.93 -3.21
N ALA A 266 -1.89 -27.90 -3.72
CA ALA A 266 -2.25 -28.62 -4.95
C ALA A 266 -1.40 -28.14 -6.14
N TYR A 267 -1.25 -26.81 -6.29
CA TYR A 267 -0.37 -26.26 -7.34
C TYR A 267 1.09 -26.68 -7.14
N PHE A 268 1.59 -26.67 -5.90
CA PHE A 268 2.96 -27.12 -5.63
C PHE A 268 3.15 -28.57 -6.05
N ASP A 269 2.24 -29.45 -5.64
CA ASP A 269 2.33 -30.90 -5.90
C ASP A 269 2.15 -31.23 -7.39
N GLU A 270 1.30 -30.49 -8.11
CA GLU A 270 1.02 -30.73 -9.52
C GLU A 270 2.05 -30.11 -10.48
N GLN A 271 2.56 -28.90 -10.16
CA GLN A 271 3.36 -28.12 -11.10
C GLN A 271 4.83 -27.95 -10.69
N VAL A 272 5.15 -27.91 -9.41
CA VAL A 272 6.50 -27.61 -8.90
C VAL A 272 7.24 -28.89 -8.48
N ALA A 273 6.61 -29.72 -7.66
CA ALA A 273 7.24 -30.94 -7.13
C ALA A 273 7.71 -31.91 -8.23
N PRO A 274 6.99 -32.15 -9.33
CA PRO A 274 7.47 -33.02 -10.42
C PRO A 274 8.73 -32.48 -11.10
N LEU A 275 8.88 -31.15 -11.23
CA LEU A 275 10.08 -30.53 -11.80
C LEU A 275 11.28 -30.69 -10.87
N LEU A 276 11.08 -30.53 -9.54
CA LEU A 276 12.11 -30.76 -8.52
C LEU A 276 12.55 -32.21 -8.48
N ALA A 277 11.59 -33.17 -8.54
CA ALA A 277 11.87 -34.61 -8.53
C ALA A 277 12.70 -35.01 -9.74
N LYS A 278 12.27 -34.62 -10.94
CA LYS A 278 13.00 -34.86 -12.18
C LYS A 278 14.41 -34.30 -12.18
N ASP A 279 14.58 -33.07 -11.64
CA ASP A 279 15.87 -32.42 -11.52
C ASP A 279 16.80 -33.14 -10.55
N SER A 280 16.26 -33.73 -9.47
CA SER A 280 17.06 -34.47 -8.49
C SER A 280 17.74 -35.72 -9.07
N GLU A 281 17.21 -36.28 -10.16
CA GLU A 281 17.81 -37.40 -10.85
C GLU A 281 19.09 -37.04 -11.63
N ASN A 282 19.28 -35.72 -11.89
CA ASN A 282 20.44 -35.21 -12.64
C ASN A 282 21.74 -35.17 -11.81
N GLY A 283 21.71 -35.50 -10.51
CA GLY A 283 22.89 -35.57 -9.65
C GLY A 283 23.68 -34.25 -9.59
N ALA A 284 24.93 -34.25 -10.03
CA ALA A 284 25.79 -33.08 -10.02
C ALA A 284 25.35 -31.94 -10.99
N GLN A 285 24.44 -32.25 -11.94
CA GLN A 285 23.90 -31.29 -12.90
C GLN A 285 22.54 -30.69 -12.46
N LYS A 286 22.19 -30.88 -11.19
CA LYS A 286 20.98 -30.33 -10.60
C LYS A 286 20.90 -28.82 -10.81
N LEU A 287 19.73 -28.33 -11.26
CA LEU A 287 19.47 -26.93 -11.57
C LEU A 287 18.73 -26.22 -10.44
N PHE A 288 17.92 -26.93 -9.63
CA PHE A 288 16.99 -26.32 -8.69
C PHE A 288 17.33 -26.60 -7.23
N ASP A 289 17.26 -25.53 -6.41
CA ASP A 289 17.28 -25.62 -4.96
C ASP A 289 16.02 -24.94 -4.38
N TYR A 290 15.06 -25.73 -3.90
CA TYR A 290 13.95 -25.22 -3.13
C TYR A 290 14.31 -25.14 -1.64
N VAL A 291 14.42 -23.90 -1.12
CA VAL A 291 14.91 -23.63 0.25
C VAL A 291 13.76 -23.37 1.25
N GLY A 292 12.51 -23.50 0.82
CA GLY A 292 11.35 -23.29 1.68
C GLY A 292 11.05 -21.81 1.96
N HIS A 293 10.31 -21.55 3.05
CA HIS A 293 10.05 -20.20 3.51
C HIS A 293 11.28 -19.70 4.28
N VAL A 294 11.83 -18.60 3.84
CA VAL A 294 13.07 -18.01 4.36
C VAL A 294 12.79 -16.63 5.01
N THR A 295 13.68 -16.21 5.89
CA THR A 295 13.65 -14.90 6.53
C THR A 295 14.01 -13.78 5.55
N LYS A 296 13.69 -12.52 5.93
CA LYS A 296 14.08 -11.34 5.14
C LYS A 296 15.60 -11.25 4.93
N ASP A 297 16.38 -11.59 5.95
CA ASP A 297 17.84 -11.56 5.86
C ASP A 297 18.39 -12.63 4.89
N GLU A 298 17.74 -13.79 4.84
CA GLU A 298 18.07 -14.83 3.86
C GLU A 298 17.66 -14.42 2.44
N VAL A 299 16.49 -13.80 2.25
CA VAL A 299 16.07 -13.21 0.96
C VAL A 299 17.12 -12.20 0.50
N ASN A 300 17.54 -11.28 1.40
CA ASN A 300 18.58 -10.29 1.10
C ASN A 300 19.89 -10.97 0.66
N ARG A 301 20.33 -11.98 1.40
CA ARG A 301 21.54 -12.74 1.05
C ARG A 301 21.44 -13.40 -0.33
N TYR A 302 20.32 -14.08 -0.64
CA TYR A 302 20.12 -14.72 -1.94
C TYR A 302 20.07 -13.70 -3.07
N LEU A 303 19.36 -12.59 -2.87
CA LEU A 303 19.32 -11.50 -3.87
C LEU A 303 20.69 -10.92 -4.14
N CYS A 304 21.48 -10.61 -3.09
CA CYS A 304 22.84 -10.10 -3.25
C CYS A 304 23.76 -11.06 -4.05
N GLN A 305 23.55 -12.36 -3.91
CA GLN A 305 24.35 -13.39 -4.59
C GLN A 305 23.81 -13.75 -5.99
N ALA A 306 22.56 -13.48 -6.28
CA ALA A 306 21.96 -13.83 -7.56
C ALA A 306 22.51 -12.99 -8.72
N THR A 307 22.63 -13.60 -9.88
CA THR A 307 22.88 -12.93 -11.16
C THR A 307 21.70 -12.05 -11.53
N ALA A 308 20.47 -12.55 -11.33
CA ALA A 308 19.24 -11.82 -11.46
C ALA A 308 18.11 -12.49 -10.65
N MET A 309 17.10 -11.71 -10.30
CA MET A 309 15.81 -12.21 -9.82
C MET A 309 14.92 -12.55 -11.04
N LEU A 310 14.19 -13.65 -10.95
CA LEU A 310 13.17 -14.02 -11.94
C LEU A 310 11.78 -13.64 -11.42
N PHE A 311 11.05 -12.86 -12.21
CA PHE A 311 9.70 -12.41 -11.89
C PHE A 311 8.72 -12.94 -12.94
N THR A 312 8.08 -14.06 -12.63
CA THR A 312 7.18 -14.80 -13.54
C THR A 312 5.71 -14.70 -13.13
N SER A 313 5.34 -13.67 -12.37
CA SER A 313 3.95 -13.43 -12.01
C SER A 313 3.10 -13.29 -13.28
N THR A 314 1.97 -14.00 -13.31
CA THR A 314 0.95 -13.88 -14.35
C THR A 314 -0.21 -13.00 -13.94
N TRP A 315 -0.16 -12.52 -12.71
CA TRP A 315 -1.09 -11.60 -12.07
C TRP A 315 -0.63 -10.15 -12.23
N ASP A 316 -1.58 -9.26 -12.48
CA ASP A 316 -1.30 -7.82 -12.54
C ASP A 316 -0.98 -7.27 -11.14
N GLU A 317 0.29 -7.31 -10.79
CA GLU A 317 0.78 -6.83 -9.51
C GLU A 317 0.49 -5.34 -9.34
N PRO A 318 -0.24 -4.93 -8.31
CA PRO A 318 -0.52 -3.51 -8.08
C PRO A 318 0.73 -2.66 -7.92
N TYR A 319 1.82 -3.23 -7.35
CA TYR A 319 3.14 -2.61 -7.25
C TYR A 319 4.27 -3.59 -7.57
N GLY A 320 4.43 -4.66 -6.79
CA GLY A 320 5.53 -5.61 -6.92
C GLY A 320 6.69 -5.31 -5.96
N LEU A 321 6.45 -5.46 -4.66
CA LEU A 321 7.46 -5.23 -3.62
C LEU A 321 8.74 -6.04 -3.83
N THR A 322 8.62 -7.29 -4.31
CA THR A 322 9.78 -8.15 -4.61
C THR A 322 10.70 -7.57 -5.68
N LEU A 323 10.16 -6.81 -6.64
CA LEU A 323 10.95 -6.07 -7.63
C LEU A 323 11.79 -4.98 -6.96
N ALA A 324 11.15 -4.19 -6.09
CA ALA A 324 11.83 -3.15 -5.33
C ALA A 324 12.93 -3.73 -4.41
N GLU A 325 12.66 -4.84 -3.74
CA GLU A 325 13.61 -5.57 -2.88
C GLU A 325 14.81 -6.07 -3.70
N SER A 326 14.57 -6.63 -4.88
CA SER A 326 15.65 -7.04 -5.80
C SER A 326 16.53 -5.86 -6.19
N LEU A 327 15.94 -4.75 -6.62
CA LEU A 327 16.70 -3.55 -6.98
C LEU A 327 17.46 -2.97 -5.78
N ALA A 328 16.88 -3.03 -4.57
CA ALA A 328 17.54 -2.60 -3.34
C ALA A 328 18.82 -3.38 -3.04
N CYS A 329 18.88 -4.66 -3.38
CA CYS A 329 20.08 -5.48 -3.31
C CYS A 329 21.05 -5.25 -4.48
N GLY A 330 20.75 -4.31 -5.37
CA GLY A 330 21.50 -4.13 -6.62
C GLY A 330 21.32 -5.29 -7.60
N THR A 331 20.27 -6.10 -7.47
CA THR A 331 20.06 -7.29 -8.30
C THR A 331 19.09 -6.99 -9.42
N PRO A 332 19.50 -7.13 -10.69
CA PRO A 332 18.64 -6.86 -11.82
C PRO A 332 17.53 -7.92 -11.93
N VAL A 333 16.49 -7.61 -12.69
CA VAL A 333 15.29 -8.45 -12.82
C VAL A 333 15.10 -8.91 -14.26
N ILE A 334 14.76 -10.19 -14.46
CA ILE A 334 14.14 -10.69 -15.69
C ILE A 334 12.68 -10.99 -15.35
N GLY A 335 11.72 -10.36 -16.02
CA GLY A 335 10.32 -10.54 -15.62
C GLY A 335 9.31 -10.29 -16.71
N PHE A 336 8.05 -10.63 -16.41
CA PHE A 336 6.91 -10.34 -17.26
C PHE A 336 6.44 -8.91 -17.09
N ASP A 337 5.93 -8.33 -18.16
CA ASP A 337 5.22 -7.05 -18.17
C ASP A 337 3.78 -7.27 -17.68
N VAL A 338 3.59 -7.18 -16.37
CA VAL A 338 2.31 -7.35 -15.69
C VAL A 338 2.17 -6.30 -14.58
N GLY A 339 1.00 -5.69 -14.50
CA GLY A 339 0.74 -4.67 -13.50
C GLY A 339 1.75 -3.52 -13.55
N ALA A 340 2.36 -3.22 -12.41
CA ALA A 340 3.34 -2.13 -12.28
C ALA A 340 4.79 -2.54 -12.59
N SER A 341 5.06 -3.75 -13.08
CA SER A 341 6.43 -4.27 -13.23
C SER A 341 7.33 -3.36 -14.07
N ALA A 342 6.85 -2.85 -15.22
CA ALA A 342 7.60 -1.95 -16.10
C ALA A 342 7.72 -0.52 -15.54
N GLU A 343 6.95 -0.17 -14.51
CA GLU A 343 7.10 1.10 -13.80
C GLU A 343 8.24 1.07 -12.78
N ILE A 344 8.50 -0.11 -12.18
CA ILE A 344 9.54 -0.33 -11.19
C ILE A 344 10.87 -0.64 -11.88
N VAL A 345 10.85 -1.61 -12.79
CA VAL A 345 12.02 -2.10 -13.53
C VAL A 345 12.14 -1.37 -14.85
N THR A 346 13.25 -0.66 -15.03
CA THR A 346 13.57 0.08 -16.26
C THR A 346 14.55 -0.71 -17.13
N PRO A 347 14.78 -0.33 -18.40
CA PRO A 347 15.79 -0.97 -19.24
C PRO A 347 17.22 -0.95 -18.66
N SER A 348 17.52 -0.02 -17.75
CA SER A 348 18.82 0.06 -17.05
C SER A 348 18.90 -0.85 -15.82
N THR A 349 17.79 -1.44 -15.36
CA THR A 349 17.72 -2.24 -14.15
C THR A 349 17.17 -3.65 -14.36
N GLY A 350 16.73 -3.98 -15.58
CA GLY A 350 16.23 -5.32 -15.88
C GLY A 350 15.78 -5.50 -17.31
N VAL A 351 15.22 -6.67 -17.55
CA VAL A 351 14.63 -7.08 -18.84
C VAL A 351 13.17 -7.47 -18.58
N ILE A 352 12.24 -6.62 -18.96
CA ILE A 352 10.80 -6.88 -18.89
C ILE A 352 10.32 -7.30 -20.27
N VAL A 353 9.60 -8.40 -20.35
CA VAL A 353 9.11 -9.02 -21.58
C VAL A 353 7.60 -9.24 -21.50
N ALA A 354 6.93 -9.37 -22.64
CA ALA A 354 5.51 -9.68 -22.67
C ALA A 354 5.20 -10.93 -21.82
N LYS A 355 4.05 -10.92 -21.16
CA LYS A 355 3.61 -12.03 -20.30
C LYS A 355 3.69 -13.35 -21.07
N GLU A 356 4.37 -14.32 -20.48
CA GLU A 356 4.56 -15.69 -21.01
C GLU A 356 5.32 -15.76 -22.36
N ASP A 357 5.96 -14.67 -22.80
CA ASP A 357 6.89 -14.72 -23.95
C ASP A 357 8.19 -15.42 -23.54
N LYS A 358 8.16 -16.76 -23.68
CA LYS A 358 9.25 -17.65 -23.31
C LYS A 358 10.56 -17.30 -24.02
N ASP A 359 10.52 -17.06 -25.33
CA ASP A 359 11.71 -16.82 -26.12
C ASP A 359 12.38 -15.49 -25.77
N ALA A 360 11.59 -14.44 -25.53
CA ALA A 360 12.10 -13.16 -25.06
C ALA A 360 12.66 -13.28 -23.64
N PHE A 361 12.01 -14.05 -22.74
CA PHE A 361 12.48 -14.29 -21.39
C PHE A 361 13.83 -15.02 -21.40
N ILE A 362 13.98 -16.09 -22.19
CA ILE A 362 15.22 -16.85 -22.33
C ILE A 362 16.35 -15.96 -22.89
N LYS A 363 16.07 -15.10 -23.86
CA LYS A 363 17.04 -14.09 -24.34
C LYS A 363 17.45 -13.11 -23.22
N GLY A 364 16.58 -12.89 -22.25
CA GLY A 364 16.83 -12.09 -21.06
C GLY A 364 18.05 -12.57 -20.25
N PHE A 365 18.29 -13.88 -20.15
CA PHE A 365 19.46 -14.45 -19.45
C PHE A 365 20.82 -14.00 -20.03
N THR A 366 20.85 -13.65 -21.31
CA THR A 366 22.04 -13.09 -21.93
C THR A 366 22.13 -11.57 -21.72
N LYS A 367 21.00 -10.87 -21.91
CA LYS A 367 20.95 -9.41 -21.80
C LYS A 367 21.23 -8.91 -20.38
N ILE A 368 20.76 -9.65 -19.37
CA ILE A 368 20.84 -9.24 -17.96
C ILE A 368 22.28 -9.03 -17.48
N LYS A 369 23.25 -9.70 -18.10
CA LYS A 369 24.69 -9.61 -17.74
C LYS A 369 25.29 -8.23 -17.95
N SER A 370 24.70 -7.41 -18.79
CA SER A 370 25.13 -6.04 -19.05
C SER A 370 24.51 -5.01 -18.12
N ILE A 371 23.55 -5.42 -17.27
CA ILE A 371 22.88 -4.50 -16.34
C ILE A 371 23.77 -4.22 -15.14
N SER A 372 23.91 -2.94 -14.82
CA SER A 372 24.70 -2.49 -13.67
C SER A 372 23.95 -2.71 -12.36
N ARG A 373 24.58 -3.41 -11.41
CA ARG A 373 24.05 -3.56 -10.06
C ARG A 373 23.92 -2.21 -9.34
N GLN A 374 24.86 -1.30 -9.62
CA GLN A 374 24.81 0.06 -9.09
C GLN A 374 23.57 0.82 -9.60
N ALA A 375 23.25 0.72 -10.89
CA ALA A 375 22.04 1.34 -11.45
C ALA A 375 20.74 0.77 -10.80
N CYS A 376 20.71 -0.53 -10.49
CA CYS A 376 19.61 -1.13 -9.76
C CYS A 376 19.46 -0.50 -8.36
N ARG A 377 20.56 -0.39 -7.62
CA ARG A 377 20.58 0.21 -6.27
C ARG A 377 20.17 1.68 -6.29
N GLU A 378 20.69 2.45 -7.24
CA GLU A 378 20.33 3.86 -7.41
C GLU A 378 18.83 4.02 -7.71
N ARG A 379 18.28 3.19 -8.59
CA ARG A 379 16.84 3.16 -8.88
C ARG A 379 16.03 2.88 -7.61
N ALA A 380 16.42 1.91 -6.79
CA ALA A 380 15.76 1.60 -5.54
C ALA A 380 15.80 2.77 -4.56
N LEU A 381 16.93 3.43 -4.40
CA LEU A 381 17.08 4.59 -3.50
C LEU A 381 16.22 5.77 -3.94
N GLN A 382 16.20 6.07 -5.23
CA GLN A 382 15.51 7.24 -5.77
C GLN A 382 14.00 7.03 -5.91
N PHE A 383 13.56 5.82 -6.22
CA PHE A 383 12.19 5.55 -6.62
C PHE A 383 11.42 4.62 -5.67
N CYS A 384 12.08 3.60 -5.12
CA CYS A 384 11.44 2.57 -4.29
C CYS A 384 11.66 2.77 -2.79
N SER A 385 12.20 3.89 -2.34
CA SER A 385 12.49 4.11 -0.92
C SER A 385 11.25 4.62 -0.16
N VAL A 386 11.20 4.31 1.14
CA VAL A 386 10.20 4.88 2.06
C VAL A 386 10.23 6.41 2.02
N ALA A 387 11.42 7.01 1.95
CA ALA A 387 11.55 8.47 1.88
C ALA A 387 10.88 9.05 0.62
N ALA A 388 11.04 8.40 -0.54
CA ALA A 388 10.39 8.83 -1.78
C ALA A 388 8.85 8.69 -1.69
N MET A 389 8.35 7.59 -1.12
CA MET A 389 6.93 7.37 -0.89
C MET A 389 6.33 8.43 0.04
N VAL A 390 6.95 8.66 1.19
CA VAL A 390 6.45 9.62 2.19
C VAL A 390 6.53 11.05 1.68
N ALA A 391 7.57 11.42 0.92
CA ALA A 391 7.64 12.72 0.26
C ALA A 391 6.42 12.96 -0.65
N GLY A 392 6.04 11.95 -1.47
CA GLY A 392 4.85 12.04 -2.31
C GLY A 392 3.55 12.27 -1.51
N TYR A 393 3.37 11.57 -0.38
CA TYR A 393 2.21 11.80 0.48
C TYR A 393 2.25 13.19 1.14
N LEU A 394 3.41 13.63 1.62
CA LEU A 394 3.54 14.94 2.25
C LEU A 394 3.23 16.08 1.29
N ASP A 395 3.61 15.98 0.03
CA ASP A 395 3.26 16.98 -0.99
C ASP A 395 1.74 17.10 -1.15
N LEU A 396 1.03 15.97 -1.18
CA LEU A 396 -0.42 15.94 -1.26
C LEU A 396 -1.08 16.48 0.02
N TYR A 397 -0.59 16.13 1.20
CA TYR A 397 -1.12 16.61 2.47
C TYR A 397 -0.97 18.13 2.61
N LYS A 398 0.21 18.66 2.27
CA LYS A 398 0.48 20.09 2.29
C LYS A 398 -0.42 20.86 1.35
N ALA A 399 -0.64 20.33 0.13
CA ALA A 399 -1.55 20.92 -0.83
C ALA A 399 -3.00 20.98 -0.31
N ALA A 400 -3.48 19.90 0.32
CA ALA A 400 -4.82 19.84 0.89
C ALA A 400 -5.01 20.81 2.06
N VAL A 401 -4.02 20.95 2.94
CA VAL A 401 -4.05 21.91 4.07
C VAL A 401 -4.03 23.33 3.55
N ALA A 402 -3.16 23.65 2.59
CA ALA A 402 -3.07 24.97 1.98
C ALA A 402 -4.36 25.41 1.28
N GLU A 403 -5.04 24.49 0.61
CA GLU A 403 -6.35 24.75 -0.03
C GLU A 403 -7.40 25.22 0.99
N ILE A 404 -7.42 24.60 2.17
CA ILE A 404 -8.38 24.95 3.22
C ILE A 404 -8.05 26.28 3.85
N GLU A 405 -6.77 26.55 4.11
CA GLU A 405 -6.34 27.85 4.65
C GLU A 405 -6.67 29.00 3.70
N GLN A 406 -6.51 28.79 2.39
CA GLN A 406 -6.92 29.77 1.39
C GLN A 406 -8.43 30.01 1.38
N LYS A 407 -9.25 28.96 1.47
CA LYS A 407 -10.72 29.08 1.53
C LYS A 407 -11.17 29.85 2.79
N LYS A 408 -10.55 29.60 3.94
CA LYS A 408 -10.82 30.35 5.20
C LYS A 408 -10.40 31.82 5.12
N GLY A 409 -9.31 32.15 4.41
CA GLY A 409 -8.84 33.52 4.22
C GLY A 409 -9.68 34.37 3.25
N VAL A 410 -10.50 33.72 2.41
CA VAL A 410 -11.39 34.41 1.44
C VAL A 410 -12.78 34.70 2.04
N GLU A 411 -13.20 33.98 3.08
CA GLU A 411 -14.38 34.30 3.86
C GLU A 411 -14.09 35.52 4.78
N THR A 412 -14.05 36.73 4.20
CA THR A 412 -14.21 37.96 4.98
C THR A 412 -15.58 37.87 5.67
N PRO A 413 -15.68 38.22 6.96
CA PRO A 413 -16.97 38.30 7.61
C PRO A 413 -17.79 39.42 6.94
N THR A 414 -18.65 39.08 6.03
CA THR A 414 -19.79 39.93 5.76
C THR A 414 -20.64 39.89 7.03
N ASP A 415 -20.59 41.01 7.77
CA ASP A 415 -21.51 41.35 8.85
C ASP A 415 -22.96 41.22 8.33
N VAL A 416 -23.46 39.99 8.30
CA VAL A 416 -24.89 39.75 8.22
C VAL A 416 -25.44 39.98 9.62
N HIS A 417 -25.68 41.25 9.93
CA HIS A 417 -26.59 41.62 11.00
C HIS A 417 -27.95 40.96 10.68
N LEU A 418 -28.13 39.72 11.11
CA LEU A 418 -29.47 39.18 11.28
C LEU A 418 -30.16 39.98 12.34
N LYS A 419 -30.95 40.98 11.90
CA LYS A 419 -31.94 41.63 12.79
C LYS A 419 -32.78 40.49 13.36
N PRO A 420 -32.99 40.45 14.69
CA PRO A 420 -33.90 39.48 15.26
C PRO A 420 -35.29 39.73 14.71
N ASN A 421 -35.83 38.75 13.98
CA ASN A 421 -37.23 38.77 13.59
C ASN A 421 -38.08 38.78 14.85
N SER A 422 -38.67 39.93 15.15
CA SER A 422 -39.68 40.07 16.16
C SER A 422 -40.94 39.32 15.70
N PHE A 423 -41.08 38.08 16.12
CA PHE A 423 -42.36 37.39 16.04
C PHE A 423 -43.32 38.01 17.00
N ASN A 424 -44.25 38.82 16.47
CA ASN A 424 -45.38 39.36 17.16
C ASN A 424 -46.29 38.19 17.63
N HIS A 425 -46.25 37.88 18.91
CA HIS A 425 -47.28 37.07 19.54
C HIS A 425 -48.57 37.89 19.61
N LYS A 426 -49.54 37.55 18.73
CA LYS A 426 -50.95 37.82 19.03
C LYS A 426 -51.60 36.51 19.42
N ASN A 427 -51.99 36.47 20.69
CA ASN A 427 -53.05 35.75 21.37
C ASN A 427 -53.69 34.54 20.72
N GLY A 428 -53.64 33.44 21.44
CA GLY A 428 -54.74 32.47 21.34
C GLY A 428 -54.44 31.06 21.77
N LYS A 429 -54.76 30.75 23.00
CA LYS A 429 -55.14 29.44 23.58
C LYS A 429 -54.06 28.39 23.81
N SER A 430 -53.91 28.12 25.12
CA SER A 430 -53.22 27.00 25.72
C SER A 430 -53.57 25.67 25.05
N ASN A 431 -52.56 24.98 24.51
CA ASN A 431 -52.57 23.54 24.37
C ASN A 431 -51.34 22.98 25.08
N LYS A 432 -51.60 22.02 25.94
CA LYS A 432 -50.66 21.34 26.78
C LYS A 432 -49.53 20.74 25.96
N ALA A 433 -48.29 21.01 26.36
CA ALA A 433 -47.10 20.36 25.82
C ALA A 433 -47.18 18.84 26.00
N GLU A 434 -47.18 18.08 24.92
CA GLU A 434 -46.88 16.65 24.95
C GLU A 434 -45.38 16.44 25.10
N PRO A 435 -44.94 15.45 25.83
CA PRO A 435 -43.53 15.19 26.05
C PRO A 435 -42.87 14.68 24.78
N ILE A 436 -41.68 15.17 24.49
CA ILE A 436 -40.79 14.70 23.43
C ILE A 436 -40.46 13.24 23.71
N ILE A 437 -41.05 12.33 22.94
CA ILE A 437 -40.75 10.90 22.97
C ILE A 437 -39.43 10.69 22.27
N SER A 438 -38.48 10.12 22.99
CA SER A 438 -37.15 9.75 22.50
C SER A 438 -37.27 8.78 21.29
N SER A 439 -36.33 8.87 20.37
CA SER A 439 -36.29 8.15 19.10
C SER A 439 -36.33 6.60 19.19
N SER A 440 -36.23 6.04 20.37
CA SER A 440 -36.31 4.59 20.62
C SER A 440 -37.74 4.00 20.55
N SER A 441 -38.78 4.82 20.61
CA SER A 441 -40.18 4.33 20.57
C SER A 441 -40.81 4.27 19.18
N ARG A 442 -40.14 4.78 18.12
CA ARG A 442 -40.62 4.67 16.73
C ARG A 442 -40.32 3.34 16.05
N LEU A 443 -39.27 2.62 16.52
CA LEU A 443 -38.90 1.34 15.94
C LEU A 443 -39.80 0.18 16.38
N ASN A 444 -40.44 0.26 17.56
CA ASN A 444 -41.32 -0.80 18.06
C ASN A 444 -42.72 -0.83 17.39
N ASN A 445 -43.13 0.24 16.74
CA ASN A 445 -44.47 0.29 16.11
C ASN A 445 -44.49 -0.19 14.63
N ILE A 446 -43.32 -0.53 14.07
CA ILE A 446 -43.25 -1.06 12.68
C ILE A 446 -43.28 -2.59 12.67
N MET A 447 -42.94 -3.25 13.81
CA MET A 447 -42.86 -4.71 13.89
C MET A 447 -44.20 -5.41 14.26
N GLU A 448 -45.28 -4.65 14.59
CA GLU A 448 -46.61 -5.23 14.88
C GLU A 448 -47.58 -5.23 13.70
N ARG A 449 -47.15 -4.82 12.51
CA ARG A 449 -48.02 -4.78 11.30
C ARG A 449 -47.34 -5.40 10.06
N GLY A 450 -46.79 -6.59 10.18
CA GLY A 450 -46.30 -7.34 9.05
C GLY A 450 -46.33 -8.83 9.32
#